data_956883134b60f80eb976e7633011f4c6
#
_entry.id   956883134b60f80eb976e7633011f4c6
#
_cell.length_a   1.000
_cell.length_b   1.000
_cell.length_c   1.000
_cell.angle_alpha   90.00
_cell.angle_beta   90.00
_cell.angle_gamma   90.00
#
_symmetry.space_group_name_H-M   'P 1'
#
loop_
_entity.id
_entity.type
_entity.pdbx_description
1 polymer ?
#
loop_
_entity_poly.entity_id
_entity_poly.type
_entity_poly.pdbx_seq_one_letter_code
_entity_poly.pdbx_strand_id
1 'polypeptide(L)'
;MELLPAAQEQMERIMQTLRETYALYGFYPLDTPVLEASEVLLAKGGGETEKQIYRFQKGDTDLSMRFDLTVPLAKYVALNYGQLTFPFRRYQIGKVYRGERAQRGRFREFYQADIDIIGDGQLDIINEAEIPSIIYKTFSRLGLKRFKIRINNRKVLSGFFAMLGLSDKASDVMRTIDKLEKIGPDKVREILTEDCGATSEQADEILKFITIEGGTQGILDALKGYEGKN
;
A
#
# COMPACT_ATOMS: atom_id res chain seq x y z
N MET A 1 6.87 -20.13 -6.92
CA MET A 1 5.84 -20.61 -7.88
C MET A 1 6.56 -21.07 -9.14
N GLU A 2 6.35 -22.30 -9.53
CA GLU A 2 6.94 -22.87 -10.75
C GLU A 2 5.88 -22.81 -11.85
N LEU A 3 6.26 -22.25 -12.99
CA LEU A 3 5.38 -22.12 -14.15
C LEU A 3 5.86 -23.04 -15.27
N LEU A 4 4.93 -23.68 -15.97
CA LEU A 4 5.24 -24.38 -17.20
C LEU A 4 5.64 -23.37 -18.29
N PRO A 5 6.41 -23.77 -19.33
CA PRO A 5 6.95 -22.85 -20.33
C PRO A 5 5.91 -21.89 -20.93
N ALA A 6 4.74 -22.37 -21.33
CA ALA A 6 3.69 -21.54 -21.91
C ALA A 6 3.16 -20.48 -20.91
N ALA A 7 3.04 -20.83 -19.62
CA ALA A 7 2.63 -19.89 -18.58
C ALA A 7 3.77 -18.91 -18.26
N GLN A 8 5.03 -19.35 -18.32
CA GLN A 8 6.18 -18.46 -18.16
C GLN A 8 6.26 -17.44 -19.30
N GLU A 9 6.02 -17.83 -20.54
CA GLU A 9 5.94 -16.87 -21.66
C GLU A 9 4.86 -15.80 -21.43
N GLN A 10 3.70 -16.19 -20.91
CA GLN A 10 2.65 -15.23 -20.57
C GLN A 10 3.10 -14.28 -19.46
N MET A 11 3.80 -14.78 -18.44
CA MET A 11 4.36 -13.95 -17.38
C MET A 11 5.37 -12.94 -17.94
N GLU A 12 6.26 -13.35 -18.85
CA GLU A 12 7.22 -12.45 -19.49
C GLU A 12 6.51 -11.34 -20.30
N ARG A 13 5.44 -11.69 -21.04
CA ARG A 13 4.62 -10.70 -21.76
C ARG A 13 3.95 -9.70 -20.80
N ILE A 14 3.45 -10.19 -19.67
CA ILE A 14 2.89 -9.32 -18.61
C ILE A 14 3.99 -8.36 -18.11
N MET A 15 5.14 -8.90 -17.71
CA MET A 15 6.26 -8.07 -17.20
C MET A 15 6.73 -7.06 -18.26
N GLN A 16 6.79 -7.44 -19.53
CA GLN A 16 7.16 -6.54 -20.61
C GLN A 16 6.12 -5.41 -20.78
N THR A 17 4.83 -5.73 -20.75
CA THR A 17 3.75 -4.73 -20.81
C THR A 17 3.83 -3.73 -19.66
N LEU A 18 4.16 -4.21 -18.45
CA LEU A 18 4.38 -3.35 -17.27
C LEU A 18 5.57 -2.39 -17.51
N ARG A 19 6.73 -2.90 -17.90
CA ARG A 19 7.94 -2.11 -18.18
C ARG A 19 7.67 -1.01 -19.20
N GLU A 20 7.07 -1.38 -20.33
CA GLU A 20 6.72 -0.42 -21.39
C GLU A 20 5.74 0.64 -20.90
N THR A 21 4.73 0.23 -20.11
CA THR A 21 3.75 1.17 -19.60
C THR A 21 4.39 2.15 -18.64
N TYR A 22 5.19 1.68 -17.70
CA TYR A 22 5.88 2.53 -16.73
C TYR A 22 6.88 3.50 -17.39
N ALA A 23 7.60 3.03 -18.42
CA ALA A 23 8.51 3.87 -19.20
C ALA A 23 7.78 5.04 -19.89
N LEU A 24 6.54 4.86 -20.37
CA LEU A 24 5.73 5.94 -20.96
C LEU A 24 5.45 7.09 -19.99
N TYR A 25 5.45 6.82 -18.68
CA TYR A 25 5.26 7.81 -17.63
C TYR A 25 6.57 8.32 -17.02
N GLY A 26 7.71 8.04 -17.66
CA GLY A 26 9.03 8.51 -17.23
C GLY A 26 9.59 7.80 -16.00
N PHE A 27 9.13 6.59 -15.70
CA PHE A 27 9.73 5.78 -14.64
C PHE A 27 10.95 5.04 -15.16
N TYR A 28 12.06 5.13 -14.43
CA TYR A 28 13.30 4.42 -14.71
C TYR A 28 13.32 3.05 -14.02
N PRO A 29 13.92 2.04 -14.67
CA PRO A 29 14.10 0.73 -14.05
C PRO A 29 15.10 0.82 -12.90
N LEU A 30 14.77 0.15 -11.80
CA LEU A 30 15.67 -0.03 -10.66
C LEU A 30 15.60 -1.48 -10.21
N ASP A 31 16.72 -2.03 -9.77
CA ASP A 31 16.73 -3.27 -9.00
C ASP A 31 17.56 -3.08 -7.72
N THR A 32 17.16 -3.75 -6.67
CA THR A 32 17.79 -3.73 -5.36
C THR A 32 18.10 -5.17 -4.94
N PRO A 33 19.13 -5.40 -4.09
CA PRO A 33 19.46 -6.73 -3.65
C PRO A 33 18.28 -7.50 -3.03
N VAL A 34 18.23 -8.80 -3.27
CA VAL A 34 17.27 -9.70 -2.61
C VAL A 34 17.64 -9.91 -1.14
N LEU A 35 18.95 -10.00 -0.88
CA LEU A 35 19.52 -10.17 0.44
C LEU A 35 20.05 -8.82 0.94
N GLU A 36 19.65 -8.46 2.13
CA GLU A 36 20.08 -7.22 2.81
C GLU A 36 20.51 -7.53 4.24
N ALA A 37 21.28 -6.63 4.84
CA ALA A 37 21.51 -6.66 6.27
C ALA A 37 20.19 -6.58 7.01
N SER A 38 19.99 -7.43 8.02
CA SER A 38 18.72 -7.50 8.76
C SER A 38 18.34 -6.17 9.40
N GLU A 39 19.33 -5.38 9.87
CA GLU A 39 19.12 -4.05 10.42
C GLU A 39 18.42 -3.10 9.44
N VAL A 40 18.68 -3.20 8.14
CA VAL A 40 18.03 -2.37 7.11
C VAL A 40 16.58 -2.75 6.96
N LEU A 41 16.29 -4.04 6.79
CA LEU A 41 14.92 -4.50 6.55
C LEU A 41 14.03 -4.41 7.80
N LEU A 42 14.64 -4.47 8.98
CA LEU A 42 13.96 -4.35 10.28
C LEU A 42 13.93 -2.91 10.80
N ALA A 43 14.56 -1.95 10.15
CA ALA A 43 14.61 -0.54 10.59
C ALA A 43 13.21 0.08 10.83
N LYS A 44 12.20 -0.39 10.11
CA LYS A 44 10.79 -0.04 10.32
C LYS A 44 10.02 -1.21 10.95
N GLY A 45 10.74 -2.12 11.59
CA GLY A 45 10.19 -3.34 12.19
C GLY A 45 9.24 -3.07 13.33
N GLY A 46 8.36 -4.00 13.54
CA GLY A 46 7.36 -4.05 14.60
C GLY A 46 6.16 -4.90 14.21
N GLY A 47 5.68 -5.72 15.12
CA GLY A 47 4.47 -6.51 14.96
C GLY A 47 4.57 -7.68 13.99
N GLU A 48 3.55 -7.86 13.17
CA GLU A 48 3.38 -9.00 12.27
C GLU A 48 4.41 -9.07 11.14
N THR A 49 4.87 -7.92 10.63
CA THR A 49 5.81 -7.86 9.50
C THR A 49 7.15 -8.49 9.85
N GLU A 50 7.66 -8.22 11.05
CA GLU A 50 8.94 -8.76 11.50
C GLU A 50 8.93 -10.30 11.57
N LYS A 51 7.79 -10.89 11.99
CA LYS A 51 7.61 -12.35 12.05
C LYS A 51 7.59 -13.02 10.68
N GLN A 52 7.32 -12.25 9.63
CA GLN A 52 7.21 -12.76 8.27
C GLN A 52 8.48 -12.56 7.44
N ILE A 53 9.47 -11.84 7.95
CA ILE A 53 10.76 -11.66 7.29
C ILE A 53 11.60 -12.93 7.45
N TYR A 54 12.10 -13.46 6.34
CA TYR A 54 13.08 -14.54 6.36
C TYR A 54 14.43 -13.97 6.76
N ARG A 55 14.92 -14.41 7.93
CA ARG A 55 16.19 -13.99 8.53
C ARG A 55 17.09 -15.19 8.75
N PHE A 56 18.38 -15.03 8.49
CA PHE A 56 19.38 -16.08 8.67
C PHE A 56 20.78 -15.50 8.83
N GLN A 57 21.69 -16.28 9.38
CA GLN A 57 23.09 -15.90 9.49
C GLN A 57 23.95 -16.57 8.43
N LYS A 58 24.93 -15.84 7.90
CA LYS A 58 25.98 -16.35 7.04
C LYS A 58 27.32 -15.88 7.57
N GLY A 59 28.06 -16.79 8.25
CA GLY A 59 29.21 -16.38 9.06
C GLY A 59 28.77 -15.41 10.15
N ASP A 60 29.46 -14.30 10.28
CA ASP A 60 29.17 -13.25 11.27
C ASP A 60 28.13 -12.23 10.76
N THR A 61 27.57 -12.43 9.57
CA THR A 61 26.64 -11.50 8.96
C THR A 61 25.20 -11.95 9.15
N ASP A 62 24.38 -11.07 9.73
CA ASP A 62 22.93 -11.25 9.89
C ASP A 62 22.21 -10.70 8.66
N LEU A 63 21.57 -11.58 7.91
CA LEU A 63 20.94 -11.29 6.63
C LEU A 63 19.45 -11.57 6.66
N SER A 64 18.72 -10.83 5.85
CA SER A 64 17.29 -11.07 5.62
C SER A 64 16.95 -10.99 4.14
N MET A 65 15.91 -11.71 3.74
CA MET A 65 15.33 -11.57 2.40
C MET A 65 14.33 -10.42 2.38
N ARG A 66 14.36 -9.62 1.31
CA ARG A 66 13.45 -8.49 1.16
C ARG A 66 11.98 -8.92 1.21
N PHE A 67 11.22 -8.27 2.09
CA PHE A 67 9.80 -8.48 2.30
C PHE A 67 8.94 -7.71 1.29
N ASP A 68 9.44 -6.55 0.87
CA ASP A 68 8.89 -5.64 -0.13
C ASP A 68 10.01 -4.99 -0.95
N LEU A 69 9.65 -4.09 -1.86
CA LEU A 69 10.60 -3.32 -2.65
C LEU A 69 10.76 -1.88 -2.12
N THR A 70 10.01 -1.49 -1.10
CA THR A 70 9.94 -0.13 -0.55
C THR A 70 11.09 0.15 0.42
N VAL A 71 11.37 -0.76 1.36
CA VAL A 71 12.47 -0.58 2.33
C VAL A 71 13.83 -0.57 1.62
N PRO A 72 14.13 -1.51 0.70
CA PRO A 72 15.35 -1.44 -0.10
C PRO A 72 15.45 -0.16 -0.94
N LEU A 73 14.33 0.36 -1.47
CA LEU A 73 14.31 1.64 -2.17
C LEU A 73 14.68 2.80 -1.24
N ALA A 74 14.14 2.85 -0.04
CA ALA A 74 14.44 3.91 0.91
C ALA A 74 15.94 3.96 1.23
N LYS A 75 16.58 2.79 1.45
CA LYS A 75 18.03 2.68 1.59
C LYS A 75 18.77 3.18 0.34
N TYR A 76 18.33 2.74 -0.86
CA TYR A 76 18.93 3.14 -2.12
C TYR A 76 18.93 4.66 -2.30
N VAL A 77 17.78 5.29 -2.04
CA VAL A 77 17.65 6.76 -2.14
C VAL A 77 18.54 7.46 -1.13
N ALA A 78 18.59 6.99 0.12
CA ALA A 78 19.45 7.58 1.14
C ALA A 78 20.93 7.51 0.77
N LEU A 79 21.39 6.39 0.23
CA LEU A 79 22.79 6.20 -0.17
C LEU A 79 23.18 6.99 -1.43
N ASN A 80 22.25 7.23 -2.33
CA ASN A 80 22.52 7.84 -3.63
C ASN A 80 21.90 9.24 -3.79
N TYR A 81 21.41 9.83 -2.69
CA TYR A 81 20.64 11.08 -2.69
C TYR A 81 21.27 12.17 -3.55
N GLY A 82 22.57 12.42 -3.38
CA GLY A 82 23.30 13.46 -4.13
C GLY A 82 23.50 13.17 -5.63
N GLN A 83 23.14 11.99 -6.11
CA GLN A 83 23.24 11.57 -7.52
C GLN A 83 21.88 11.45 -8.19
N LEU A 84 20.78 11.54 -7.42
CA LEU A 84 19.43 11.42 -7.92
C LEU A 84 18.86 12.79 -8.30
N THR A 85 18.03 12.81 -9.35
CA THR A 85 17.24 13.98 -9.72
C THR A 85 15.81 13.80 -9.20
N PHE A 86 15.30 14.82 -8.50
CA PHE A 86 13.94 14.80 -7.92
C PHE A 86 12.97 15.66 -8.75
N PRO A 87 11.69 15.27 -8.84
CA PRO A 87 11.11 14.06 -8.30
C PRO A 87 11.69 12.80 -8.95
N PHE A 88 12.22 11.89 -8.13
CA PHE A 88 12.77 10.62 -8.60
C PHE A 88 11.65 9.63 -8.87
N ARG A 89 11.58 9.15 -10.11
CA ARG A 89 10.54 8.24 -10.59
C ARG A 89 11.16 6.90 -10.94
N ARG A 90 10.81 5.86 -10.22
CA ARG A 90 11.36 4.52 -10.48
C ARG A 90 10.27 3.48 -10.59
N TYR A 91 10.53 2.41 -11.34
CA TYR A 91 9.79 1.16 -11.21
C TYR A 91 10.73 0.00 -10.88
N GLN A 92 10.20 -0.99 -10.20
CA GLN A 92 10.89 -2.25 -9.95
C GLN A 92 9.90 -3.41 -10.08
N ILE A 93 10.29 -4.43 -10.86
CA ILE A 93 9.54 -5.69 -10.95
C ILE A 93 10.48 -6.76 -10.41
N GLY A 94 10.20 -7.25 -9.23
CA GLY A 94 11.10 -8.16 -8.53
C GLY A 94 10.37 -9.11 -7.58
N LYS A 95 11.04 -10.22 -7.26
CA LYS A 95 10.55 -11.17 -6.27
C LYS A 95 10.71 -10.62 -4.87
N VAL A 96 9.70 -10.87 -4.03
CA VAL A 96 9.69 -10.59 -2.60
C VAL A 96 9.33 -11.86 -1.83
N TYR A 97 9.65 -11.89 -0.54
CA TYR A 97 9.62 -13.10 0.27
C TYR A 97 8.89 -12.84 1.59
N ARG A 98 7.78 -13.56 1.82
CA ARG A 98 6.97 -13.42 3.03
C ARG A 98 6.73 -14.77 3.69
N GLY A 99 7.08 -14.88 4.98
CA GLY A 99 6.91 -16.06 5.79
C GLY A 99 5.46 -16.37 6.18
N GLU A 100 4.50 -15.89 5.41
CA GLU A 100 3.08 -16.14 5.64
C GLU A 100 2.73 -17.64 5.48
N ARG A 101 1.62 -18.02 6.11
CA ARG A 101 1.03 -19.32 5.84
C ARG A 101 0.58 -19.40 4.39
N ALA A 102 1.15 -20.33 3.63
CA ALA A 102 0.79 -20.52 2.23
C ALA A 102 -0.70 -20.89 2.11
N GLN A 103 -1.41 -20.16 1.25
CA GLN A 103 -2.82 -20.41 0.93
C GLN A 103 -3.11 -19.95 -0.50
N ARG A 104 -4.29 -20.26 -1.01
CA ARG A 104 -4.67 -19.88 -2.37
C ARG A 104 -4.53 -18.37 -2.59
N GLY A 105 -3.73 -17.97 -3.59
CA GLY A 105 -3.44 -16.58 -3.92
C GLY A 105 -2.39 -15.91 -3.02
N ARG A 106 -1.80 -16.62 -2.04
CA ARG A 106 -0.70 -16.12 -1.21
C ARG A 106 0.47 -17.09 -1.24
N PHE A 107 1.57 -16.61 -1.79
CA PHE A 107 2.80 -17.36 -1.95
C PHE A 107 3.89 -16.79 -1.05
N ARG A 108 4.83 -17.63 -0.64
CA ARG A 108 6.01 -17.20 0.13
C ARG A 108 7.04 -16.46 -0.71
N GLU A 109 7.04 -16.71 -2.02
CA GLU A 109 7.79 -16.00 -3.04
C GLU A 109 6.83 -15.56 -4.13
N PHE A 110 6.81 -14.27 -4.48
CA PHE A 110 5.99 -13.74 -5.56
C PHE A 110 6.58 -12.46 -6.13
N TYR A 111 6.13 -12.05 -7.31
CA TYR A 111 6.54 -10.79 -7.92
C TYR A 111 5.71 -9.63 -7.38
N GLN A 112 6.40 -8.55 -7.03
CA GLN A 112 5.80 -7.21 -6.93
C GLN A 112 6.21 -6.39 -8.16
N ALA A 113 5.33 -5.50 -8.58
CA ALA A 113 5.57 -4.54 -9.64
C ALA A 113 5.22 -3.16 -9.09
N ASP A 114 6.22 -2.48 -8.56
CA ASP A 114 6.08 -1.23 -7.84
C ASP A 114 6.50 -0.06 -8.72
N ILE A 115 5.77 1.04 -8.62
CA ILE A 115 6.13 2.34 -9.15
C ILE A 115 6.14 3.35 -8.00
N ASP A 116 7.18 4.16 -7.91
CA ASP A 116 7.30 5.17 -6.85
C ASP A 116 7.74 6.50 -7.43
N ILE A 117 7.22 7.56 -6.85
CA ILE A 117 7.61 8.95 -7.11
C ILE A 117 8.07 9.53 -5.79
N ILE A 118 9.33 9.92 -5.70
CA ILE A 118 9.94 10.46 -4.50
C ILE A 118 10.26 11.92 -4.73
N GLY A 119 9.68 12.79 -3.92
CA GLY A 119 9.99 14.23 -3.90
C GLY A 119 11.12 14.55 -2.94
N ASP A 120 11.74 15.70 -3.12
CA ASP A 120 12.69 16.30 -2.19
C ASP A 120 12.01 17.47 -1.47
N GLY A 121 11.66 17.25 -0.20
CA GLY A 121 10.93 18.19 0.63
C GLY A 121 9.44 18.30 0.28
N GLN A 122 9.10 18.45 -0.98
CA GLN A 122 7.71 18.55 -1.45
C GLN A 122 7.45 17.60 -2.62
N LEU A 123 6.23 17.07 -2.67
CA LEU A 123 5.72 16.32 -3.81
C LEU A 123 4.30 16.81 -4.10
N ASP A 124 4.08 17.27 -5.34
CA ASP A 124 2.78 17.78 -5.78
C ASP A 124 1.72 16.67 -5.68
N ILE A 125 0.53 17.03 -5.18
CA ILE A 125 -0.60 16.09 -5.00
C ILE A 125 -1.09 15.49 -6.33
N ILE A 126 -0.78 16.11 -7.46
CA ILE A 126 -1.12 15.58 -8.78
C ILE A 126 -0.52 14.18 -9.00
N ASN A 127 0.61 13.88 -8.34
CA ASN A 127 1.23 12.56 -8.42
C ASN A 127 0.33 11.46 -7.82
N GLU A 128 -0.48 11.79 -6.80
CA GLU A 128 -1.47 10.88 -6.22
C GLU A 128 -2.59 10.53 -7.22
N ALA A 129 -2.95 11.46 -8.10
CA ALA A 129 -3.94 11.24 -9.16
C ALA A 129 -3.33 10.49 -10.36
N GLU A 130 -2.05 10.69 -10.63
CA GLU A 130 -1.34 10.01 -11.72
C GLU A 130 -1.24 8.50 -11.49
N ILE A 131 -0.97 8.05 -10.26
CA ILE A 131 -0.83 6.62 -9.94
C ILE A 131 -2.08 5.81 -10.33
N PRO A 132 -3.32 6.15 -9.94
CA PRO A 132 -4.52 5.45 -10.41
C PRO A 132 -4.69 5.47 -11.93
N SER A 133 -4.29 6.55 -12.59
CA SER A 133 -4.31 6.65 -14.05
C SER A 133 -3.35 5.63 -14.69
N ILE A 134 -2.15 5.48 -14.13
CA ILE A 134 -1.16 4.48 -14.58
C ILE A 134 -1.70 3.07 -14.36
N ILE A 135 -2.30 2.80 -13.20
CA ILE A 135 -2.93 1.50 -12.90
C ILE A 135 -4.02 1.19 -13.93
N TYR A 136 -4.90 2.16 -14.23
CA TYR A 136 -5.94 2.00 -15.24
C TYR A 136 -5.34 1.68 -16.61
N LYS A 137 -4.34 2.43 -17.03
CA LYS A 137 -3.65 2.22 -18.32
C LYS A 137 -2.98 0.84 -18.39
N THR A 138 -2.31 0.46 -17.31
CA THR A 138 -1.62 -0.83 -17.18
C THR A 138 -2.61 -1.99 -17.31
N PHE A 139 -3.70 -1.98 -16.55
CA PHE A 139 -4.70 -3.04 -16.59
C PHE A 139 -5.41 -3.11 -17.94
N SER A 140 -5.68 -1.95 -18.56
CA SER A 140 -6.26 -1.90 -19.91
C SER A 140 -5.32 -2.53 -20.95
N ARG A 141 -4.02 -2.24 -20.90
CA ARG A 141 -3.02 -2.84 -21.79
C ARG A 141 -2.83 -4.34 -21.56
N LEU A 142 -3.01 -4.81 -20.33
CA LEU A 142 -3.03 -6.24 -19.99
C LEU A 142 -4.31 -6.97 -20.43
N GLY A 143 -5.29 -6.23 -20.99
CA GLY A 143 -6.54 -6.80 -21.48
C GLY A 143 -7.61 -7.01 -20.41
N LEU A 144 -7.44 -6.48 -19.22
CA LEU A 144 -8.47 -6.52 -18.18
C LEU A 144 -9.62 -5.58 -18.57
N LYS A 145 -10.80 -6.16 -18.83
CA LYS A 145 -11.98 -5.39 -19.29
C LYS A 145 -12.87 -4.87 -18.17
N ARG A 146 -12.82 -5.51 -17.00
CA ARG A 146 -13.66 -5.16 -15.84
C ARG A 146 -12.82 -5.15 -14.58
N PHE A 147 -12.62 -3.97 -14.02
CA PHE A 147 -11.97 -3.78 -12.73
C PHE A 147 -12.46 -2.49 -12.09
N LYS A 148 -12.28 -2.37 -10.80
CA LYS A 148 -12.60 -1.18 -10.03
C LYS A 148 -11.36 -0.73 -9.27
N ILE A 149 -10.98 0.53 -9.40
CA ILE A 149 -9.95 1.18 -8.60
C ILE A 149 -10.65 1.88 -7.44
N ARG A 150 -10.33 1.47 -6.21
CA ARG A 150 -10.81 2.14 -4.99
C ARG A 150 -9.69 3.03 -4.48
N ILE A 151 -10.00 4.29 -4.26
CA ILE A 151 -9.06 5.31 -3.77
C ILE A 151 -9.54 5.77 -2.41
N ASN A 152 -8.62 5.93 -1.48
CA ASN A 152 -8.86 6.54 -0.18
C ASN A 152 -7.73 7.51 0.15
N ASN A 153 -8.02 8.55 0.93
CA ASN A 153 -7.04 9.48 1.45
C ASN A 153 -7.11 9.51 2.97
N ARG A 154 -5.99 9.18 3.62
CA ARG A 154 -5.90 9.16 5.10
C ARG A 154 -6.23 10.51 5.73
N LYS A 155 -5.97 11.63 5.05
CA LYS A 155 -6.31 12.97 5.54
C LYS A 155 -7.82 13.15 5.71
N VAL A 156 -8.64 12.54 4.84
CA VAL A 156 -10.11 12.57 4.95
C VAL A 156 -10.55 11.89 6.24
N LEU A 157 -10.02 10.68 6.52
CA LEU A 157 -10.34 9.97 7.78
C LEU A 157 -9.81 10.72 9.00
N SER A 158 -8.57 11.23 8.94
CA SER A 158 -7.98 11.98 10.06
C SER A 158 -8.77 13.25 10.37
N GLY A 159 -9.19 13.99 9.33
CA GLY A 159 -10.06 15.17 9.49
C GLY A 159 -11.42 14.80 10.08
N PHE A 160 -12.03 13.72 9.62
CA PHE A 160 -13.28 13.23 10.14
C PHE A 160 -13.18 12.82 11.64
N PHE A 161 -12.11 12.14 12.03
CA PHE A 161 -11.88 11.80 13.45
C PHE A 161 -11.58 13.03 14.29
N ALA A 162 -10.90 14.02 13.76
CA ALA A 162 -10.68 15.31 14.44
C ALA A 162 -12.02 16.03 14.70
N MET A 163 -12.90 16.06 13.71
CA MET A 163 -14.25 16.61 13.84
C MET A 163 -15.07 15.91 14.94
N LEU A 164 -14.86 14.60 15.12
CA LEU A 164 -15.49 13.83 16.19
C LEU A 164 -14.76 13.92 17.54
N GLY A 165 -13.64 14.65 17.65
CA GLY A 165 -12.86 14.71 18.88
C GLY A 165 -12.06 13.43 19.20
N LEU A 166 -11.77 12.61 18.17
CA LEU A 166 -11.10 11.31 18.30
C LEU A 166 -9.68 11.30 17.72
N SER A 167 -9.03 12.47 17.57
CA SER A 167 -7.69 12.58 16.97
C SER A 167 -6.67 11.67 17.65
N ASP A 168 -6.64 11.67 18.99
CA ASP A 168 -5.68 10.89 19.77
C ASP A 168 -5.89 9.37 19.66
N LYS A 169 -7.07 8.96 19.21
CA LYS A 169 -7.48 7.56 19.07
C LYS A 169 -7.60 7.11 17.62
N ALA A 170 -7.28 7.97 16.68
CA ALA A 170 -7.45 7.75 15.24
C ALA A 170 -6.82 6.43 14.76
N SER A 171 -5.65 6.05 15.30
CA SER A 171 -4.98 4.81 14.94
C SER A 171 -5.75 3.55 15.37
N ASP A 172 -6.34 3.56 16.56
CA ASP A 172 -7.09 2.42 17.11
C ASP A 172 -8.45 2.31 16.42
N VAL A 173 -9.10 3.46 16.17
CA VAL A 173 -10.33 3.53 15.39
C VAL A 173 -10.10 3.00 13.98
N MET A 174 -9.04 3.42 13.28
CA MET A 174 -8.71 2.90 11.95
C MET A 174 -8.49 1.39 11.95
N ARG A 175 -7.73 0.85 12.91
CA ARG A 175 -7.52 -0.60 13.04
C ARG A 175 -8.81 -1.37 13.30
N THR A 176 -9.78 -0.75 13.94
CA THR A 176 -11.09 -1.36 14.22
C THR A 176 -11.97 -1.38 12.99
N ILE A 177 -12.05 -0.26 12.25
CA ILE A 177 -12.85 -0.20 11.02
C ILE A 177 -12.29 -1.08 9.91
N ASP A 178 -10.99 -1.32 9.85
CA ASP A 178 -10.37 -2.27 8.91
C ASP A 178 -10.87 -3.72 9.09
N LYS A 179 -11.47 -4.02 10.23
CA LYS A 179 -12.05 -5.33 10.49
C LYS A 179 -13.53 -5.44 10.07
N LEU A 180 -14.15 -4.35 9.60
CA LEU A 180 -15.59 -4.29 9.31
C LEU A 180 -16.08 -5.45 8.43
N GLU A 181 -15.38 -5.74 7.34
CA GLU A 181 -15.74 -6.84 6.43
C GLU A 181 -15.64 -8.24 7.08
N LYS A 182 -14.84 -8.38 8.16
CA LYS A 182 -14.62 -9.66 8.85
C LYS A 182 -15.58 -9.92 9.99
N ILE A 183 -15.89 -8.88 10.77
CA ILE A 183 -16.60 -9.04 12.05
C ILE A 183 -17.98 -8.39 12.06
N GLY A 184 -18.31 -7.62 11.02
CA GLY A 184 -19.60 -6.94 10.87
C GLY A 184 -19.71 -5.63 11.67
N PRO A 185 -20.74 -4.81 11.36
CA PRO A 185 -20.90 -3.47 11.92
C PRO A 185 -21.18 -3.48 13.43
N ASP A 186 -21.99 -4.42 13.93
CA ASP A 186 -22.36 -4.47 15.35
C ASP A 186 -21.12 -4.70 16.23
N LYS A 187 -20.24 -5.63 15.83
CA LYS A 187 -19.01 -5.91 16.57
C LYS A 187 -17.98 -4.78 16.43
N VAL A 188 -17.92 -4.11 15.29
CA VAL A 188 -17.10 -2.90 15.12
C VAL A 188 -17.60 -1.80 16.05
N ARG A 189 -18.91 -1.56 16.14
CA ARG A 189 -19.54 -0.60 17.05
C ARG A 189 -19.17 -0.87 18.51
N GLU A 190 -19.30 -2.12 18.95
CA GLU A 190 -18.94 -2.56 20.31
C GLU A 190 -17.46 -2.22 20.61
N ILE A 191 -16.50 -2.60 19.73
CA ILE A 191 -15.07 -2.31 19.92
C ILE A 191 -14.80 -0.80 19.92
N LEU A 192 -15.47 -0.03 19.07
CA LEU A 192 -15.32 1.42 19.03
C LEU A 192 -15.72 2.06 20.36
N THR A 193 -16.80 1.58 20.98
CA THR A 193 -17.28 2.11 22.26
C THR A 193 -16.47 1.59 23.45
N GLU A 194 -16.18 0.30 23.52
CA GLU A 194 -15.55 -0.32 24.68
C GLU A 194 -14.02 -0.14 24.70
N ASP A 195 -13.36 -0.38 23.56
CA ASP A 195 -11.88 -0.38 23.49
C ASP A 195 -11.30 0.96 23.02
N CYS A 196 -11.97 1.61 22.05
CA CYS A 196 -11.51 2.91 21.55
C CYS A 196 -12.07 4.10 22.34
N GLY A 197 -13.07 3.87 23.22
CA GLY A 197 -13.67 4.89 24.08
C GLY A 197 -14.41 5.98 23.27
N ALA A 198 -15.00 5.62 22.14
CA ALA A 198 -15.95 6.46 21.41
C ALA A 198 -17.30 6.44 22.11
N THR A 199 -18.06 7.52 22.03
CA THR A 199 -19.47 7.48 22.46
C THR A 199 -20.31 6.67 21.46
N SER A 200 -21.52 6.29 21.83
CA SER A 200 -22.43 5.60 20.92
C SER A 200 -22.73 6.41 19.67
N GLU A 201 -22.91 7.72 19.82
CA GLU A 201 -23.16 8.64 18.71
C GLU A 201 -21.95 8.75 17.78
N GLN A 202 -20.74 8.83 18.35
CA GLN A 202 -19.49 8.84 17.57
C GLN A 202 -19.31 7.53 16.79
N ALA A 203 -19.58 6.38 17.41
CA ALA A 203 -19.50 5.08 16.75
C ALA A 203 -20.52 4.97 15.59
N ASP A 204 -21.73 5.45 15.77
CA ASP A 204 -22.77 5.46 14.74
C ASP A 204 -22.40 6.39 13.58
N GLU A 205 -21.86 7.59 13.84
CA GLU A 205 -21.35 8.48 12.79
C GLU A 205 -20.14 7.90 12.05
N ILE A 206 -19.23 7.20 12.73
CA ILE A 206 -18.12 6.49 12.09
C ILE A 206 -18.65 5.41 11.14
N LEU A 207 -19.58 4.56 11.61
CA LEU A 207 -20.18 3.51 10.78
C LEU A 207 -20.90 4.09 9.57
N LYS A 208 -21.66 5.15 9.75
CA LYS A 208 -22.35 5.85 8.67
C LYS A 208 -21.37 6.40 7.64
N PHE A 209 -20.27 7.02 8.08
CA PHE A 209 -19.25 7.59 7.21
C PHE A 209 -18.55 6.52 6.37
N ILE A 210 -18.10 5.42 7.00
CA ILE A 210 -17.33 4.37 6.30
C ILE A 210 -18.20 3.47 5.42
N THR A 211 -19.53 3.50 5.60
CA THR A 211 -20.50 2.78 4.78
C THR A 211 -21.18 3.64 3.73
N ILE A 212 -20.68 4.86 3.46
CA ILE A 212 -21.18 5.68 2.35
C ILE A 212 -21.04 4.90 1.04
N GLU A 213 -22.16 4.62 0.42
CA GLU A 213 -22.26 3.88 -0.84
C GLU A 213 -22.70 4.76 -1.99
N GLY A 214 -22.41 4.31 -3.21
CA GLY A 214 -22.84 4.98 -4.43
C GLY A 214 -21.78 4.99 -5.52
N GLY A 215 -22.07 5.67 -6.62
CA GLY A 215 -21.10 5.99 -7.65
C GLY A 215 -20.11 7.07 -7.16
N THR A 216 -19.01 7.25 -7.88
CA THR A 216 -17.95 8.22 -7.54
C THR A 216 -18.51 9.59 -7.17
N GLN A 217 -19.44 10.13 -7.97
CA GLN A 217 -20.02 11.45 -7.71
C GLN A 217 -20.87 11.48 -6.43
N GLY A 218 -21.68 10.44 -6.18
CA GLY A 218 -22.50 10.36 -4.96
C GLY A 218 -21.66 10.30 -3.68
N ILE A 219 -20.54 9.57 -3.72
CA ILE A 219 -19.58 9.52 -2.59
C ILE A 219 -18.94 10.90 -2.39
N LEU A 220 -18.48 11.56 -3.46
CA LEU A 220 -17.88 12.89 -3.38
C LEU A 220 -18.87 13.93 -2.83
N ASP A 221 -20.14 13.89 -3.26
CA ASP A 221 -21.17 14.82 -2.79
C ASP A 221 -21.52 14.56 -1.31
N ALA A 222 -21.55 13.30 -0.86
CA ALA A 222 -21.69 12.96 0.55
C ALA A 222 -20.53 13.49 1.40
N LEU A 223 -19.28 13.37 0.89
CA LEU A 223 -18.08 13.86 1.59
C LEU A 223 -18.07 15.41 1.69
N LYS A 224 -18.56 16.13 0.69
CA LYS A 224 -18.73 17.61 0.77
C LYS A 224 -19.61 18.05 1.93
N GLY A 225 -20.55 17.21 2.37
CA GLY A 225 -21.39 17.48 3.54
C GLY A 225 -20.59 17.60 4.86
N TYR A 226 -19.33 17.16 4.87
CA TYR A 226 -18.40 17.26 6.02
C TYR A 226 -17.38 18.40 5.86
N GLU A 227 -17.34 19.07 4.70
CA GLU A 227 -16.42 20.17 4.43
C GLU A 227 -16.70 21.37 5.34
N GLY A 228 -15.65 21.96 5.92
CA GLY A 228 -15.75 23.13 6.80
C GLY A 228 -16.33 22.87 8.18
N LYS A 229 -16.47 21.62 8.62
CA LYS A 229 -16.95 21.25 9.94
C LYS A 229 -15.84 21.03 10.97
N ASN A 230 -14.58 21.31 10.61
CA ASN A 230 -13.40 21.29 11.49
C ASN A 230 -13.10 22.67 12.04
#